data_612294f1933cba518de9f10a237dd86b
#
_entry.id   612294f1933cba518de9f10a237dd86b
#
_cell.length_a   1.000
_cell.length_b   1.000
_cell.length_c   1.000
_cell.angle_alpha   90.00
_cell.angle_beta   90.00
_cell.angle_gamma   90.00
#
_symmetry.space_group_name_H-M   'P 1'
#
loop_
_entity.id
_entity.type
_entity.pdbx_description
1 polymer ?
#
loop_
_entity_poly.entity_id
_entity_poly.type
_entity_poly.pdbx_seq_one_letter_code
_entity_poly.pdbx_strand_id
1 'polypeptide(L)'
;TLLASSAASDVYKRQINTPLLLLHGNADTNVPIGESIQMFAALKILGKTVEFVQVDGENHGIVGYQKRIGWQNTIYAWFAKWLKDEPEWWKALYPDRTL
;
A
#
# COMPACT_ATOMS: atom_id res chain seq x y z
N THR A 1 -13.33 1.96 -5.86
CA THR A 1 -13.82 3.16 -6.50
C THR A 1 -13.85 3.06 -8.00
N LEU A 2 -14.32 4.10 -8.61
CA LEU A 2 -14.41 4.21 -10.06
C LEU A 2 -13.04 4.20 -10.74
N LEU A 3 -11.98 4.53 -10.02
CA LEU A 3 -10.64 4.57 -10.59
C LEU A 3 -10.19 3.22 -11.14
N ALA A 4 -10.63 2.11 -10.53
CA ALA A 4 -10.14 0.79 -10.88
C ALA A 4 -10.60 0.29 -12.23
N SER A 5 -11.68 0.85 -12.83
CA SER A 5 -12.32 0.25 -13.99
C SER A 5 -12.48 1.18 -15.18
N SER A 6 -11.99 2.42 -15.14
CA SER A 6 -12.15 3.36 -16.25
C SER A 6 -10.88 3.51 -17.08
N ALA A 7 -11.02 3.90 -18.34
CA ALA A 7 -9.88 4.21 -19.20
C ALA A 7 -9.06 5.38 -18.65
N ALA A 8 -9.75 6.39 -18.09
CA ALA A 8 -9.08 7.52 -17.45
C ALA A 8 -8.23 7.06 -16.26
N SER A 9 -8.72 6.08 -15.50
CA SER A 9 -7.99 5.49 -14.40
C SER A 9 -6.72 4.77 -14.88
N ASP A 10 -6.79 4.06 -16.00
CA ASP A 10 -5.63 3.38 -16.57
C ASP A 10 -4.56 4.39 -16.99
N VAL A 11 -4.96 5.50 -17.60
CA VAL A 11 -4.04 6.58 -17.96
C VAL A 11 -3.40 7.17 -16.71
N TYR A 12 -4.19 7.42 -15.68
CA TYR A 12 -3.69 7.93 -14.40
C TYR A 12 -2.65 7.00 -13.78
N LYS A 13 -2.94 5.69 -13.74
CA LYS A 13 -2.02 4.69 -13.19
C LYS A 13 -0.69 4.66 -13.93
N ARG A 14 -0.70 4.84 -15.25
CA ARG A 14 0.52 4.88 -16.05
C ARG A 14 1.37 6.12 -15.76
N GLN A 15 0.77 7.17 -15.25
CA GLN A 15 1.47 8.41 -14.90
C GLN A 15 2.13 8.36 -13.53
N ILE A 16 1.86 7.33 -12.73
CA ILE A 16 2.48 7.19 -11.41
C ILE A 16 3.94 6.76 -11.59
N ASN A 17 4.86 7.62 -11.19
CA ASN A 17 6.30 7.35 -11.23
C ASN A 17 6.94 7.31 -9.84
N THR A 18 6.21 7.75 -8.82
CA THR A 18 6.67 7.73 -7.43
C THR A 18 6.33 6.37 -6.81
N PRO A 19 7.23 5.78 -6.01
CA PRO A 19 6.89 4.56 -5.27
C PRO A 19 5.65 4.76 -4.42
N LEU A 20 4.74 3.77 -4.47
CA LEU A 20 3.44 3.85 -3.82
C LEU A 20 3.27 2.74 -2.80
N LEU A 21 2.84 3.11 -1.59
CA LEU A 21 2.45 2.17 -0.55
C LEU A 21 0.93 2.19 -0.40
N LEU A 22 0.31 1.01 -0.51
CA LEU A 22 -1.11 0.82 -0.25
C LEU A 22 -1.28 0.13 1.10
N LEU A 23 -2.03 0.75 1.99
CA LEU A 23 -2.38 0.21 3.30
C LEU A 23 -3.90 0.12 3.41
N HIS A 24 -4.41 -1.05 3.79
CA HIS A 24 -5.85 -1.26 3.83
C HIS A 24 -6.22 -2.31 4.88
N GLY A 25 -7.20 -2.01 5.73
CA GLY A 25 -7.79 -2.99 6.64
C GLY A 25 -8.62 -3.98 5.84
N ASN A 26 -8.39 -5.27 6.03
CA ASN A 26 -9.08 -6.27 5.20
C ASN A 26 -10.53 -6.54 5.62
N ALA A 27 -10.99 -5.90 6.70
CA ALA A 27 -12.40 -5.92 7.13
C ALA A 27 -13.09 -4.56 6.91
N ASP A 28 -12.55 -3.71 6.03
CA ASP A 28 -13.09 -2.38 5.75
C ASP A 28 -14.45 -2.49 5.08
N THR A 29 -15.49 -1.93 5.73
CA THR A 29 -16.85 -1.94 5.22
C THR A 29 -17.20 -0.70 4.42
N ASN A 30 -16.39 0.35 4.49
CA ASN A 30 -16.62 1.58 3.73
C ASN A 30 -15.98 1.50 2.33
N VAL A 31 -14.74 1.00 2.27
CA VAL A 31 -14.02 0.79 1.01
C VAL A 31 -13.56 -0.68 0.99
N PRO A 32 -14.16 -1.52 0.16
CA PRO A 32 -13.79 -2.94 0.10
C PRO A 32 -12.32 -3.13 -0.26
N ILE A 33 -11.68 -4.11 0.36
CA ILE A 33 -10.25 -4.40 0.14
C ILE A 33 -9.95 -4.70 -1.35
N GLY A 34 -10.93 -5.19 -2.09
CA GLY A 34 -10.80 -5.45 -3.52
C GLY A 34 -10.35 -4.24 -4.33
N GLU A 35 -10.69 -3.03 -3.89
CA GLU A 35 -10.25 -1.80 -4.55
C GLU A 35 -8.72 -1.66 -4.52
N SER A 36 -8.11 -1.88 -3.36
CA SER A 36 -6.65 -1.81 -3.23
C SER A 36 -5.98 -2.98 -3.92
N ILE A 37 -6.58 -4.16 -3.90
CA ILE A 37 -6.06 -5.33 -4.60
C ILE A 37 -5.99 -5.08 -6.10
N GLN A 38 -7.04 -4.51 -6.68
CA GLN A 38 -7.07 -4.17 -8.11
C GLN A 38 -6.02 -3.12 -8.47
N MET A 39 -5.89 -2.09 -7.65
CA MET A 39 -4.90 -1.04 -7.86
C MET A 39 -3.48 -1.61 -7.81
N PHE A 40 -3.20 -2.45 -6.82
CA PHE A 40 -1.90 -3.10 -6.66
C PHE A 40 -1.57 -3.95 -7.88
N ALA A 41 -2.50 -4.80 -8.31
CA ALA A 41 -2.31 -5.68 -9.47
C ALA A 41 -2.05 -4.87 -10.74
N ALA A 42 -2.83 -3.81 -10.98
CA ALA A 42 -2.66 -2.98 -12.16
C ALA A 42 -1.31 -2.27 -12.18
N LEU A 43 -0.85 -1.76 -11.05
CA LEU A 43 0.44 -1.07 -10.96
C LEU A 43 1.60 -2.06 -11.13
N LYS A 44 1.48 -3.28 -10.64
CA LYS A 44 2.48 -4.32 -10.87
C LYS A 44 2.59 -4.68 -12.35
N ILE A 45 1.46 -4.83 -13.04
CA ILE A 45 1.44 -5.11 -14.47
C ILE A 45 2.12 -4.00 -15.27
N LEU A 46 1.95 -2.75 -14.85
CA LEU A 46 2.57 -1.59 -15.48
C LEU A 46 4.05 -1.42 -15.11
N GLY A 47 4.61 -2.29 -14.30
CA GLY A 47 6.01 -2.21 -13.87
C GLY A 47 6.30 -1.12 -12.86
N LYS A 48 5.27 -0.62 -12.17
CA LYS A 48 5.44 0.43 -11.17
C LYS A 48 5.93 -0.14 -9.84
N THR A 49 6.63 0.68 -9.07
CA THR A 49 7.05 0.32 -7.72
C THR A 49 5.89 0.53 -6.77
N VAL A 50 5.30 -0.56 -6.30
CA VAL A 50 4.15 -0.53 -5.42
C VAL A 50 4.25 -1.66 -4.39
N GLU A 51 3.84 -1.37 -3.17
CA GLU A 51 3.72 -2.36 -2.10
C GLU A 51 2.34 -2.27 -1.49
N PHE A 52 1.80 -3.40 -1.08
CA PHE A 52 0.47 -3.49 -0.51
C PHE A 52 0.54 -4.22 0.83
N VAL A 53 0.09 -3.55 1.91
CA VAL A 53 0.07 -4.12 3.25
C VAL A 53 -1.37 -4.14 3.73
N GLN A 54 -1.89 -5.32 4.01
CA GLN A 54 -3.21 -5.51 4.60
C GLN A 54 -3.10 -5.49 6.12
N VAL A 55 -4.03 -4.81 6.79
CA VAL A 55 -4.12 -4.83 8.24
C VAL A 55 -5.26 -5.77 8.61
N ASP A 56 -4.89 -6.91 9.18
CA ASP A 56 -5.81 -8.01 9.41
C ASP A 56 -6.89 -7.65 10.44
N GLY A 57 -8.15 -7.92 10.08
CA GLY A 57 -9.29 -7.69 10.97
C GLY A 57 -9.67 -6.24 11.20
N GLU A 58 -8.99 -5.27 10.56
CA GLU A 58 -9.29 -3.85 10.76
C GLU A 58 -10.19 -3.30 9.67
N ASN A 59 -11.00 -2.30 10.05
CA ASN A 59 -11.91 -1.61 9.17
C ASN A 59 -11.24 -0.36 8.58
N HIS A 60 -12.02 0.65 8.20
CA HIS A 60 -11.54 1.89 7.62
C HIS A 60 -10.62 2.66 8.58
N GLY A 61 -10.94 2.63 9.87
CA GLY A 61 -10.07 3.13 10.92
C GLY A 61 -9.33 1.99 11.60
N ILE A 62 -8.03 2.15 11.86
CA ILE A 62 -7.25 1.14 12.55
C ILE A 62 -7.35 1.41 14.05
N VAL A 63 -8.10 0.60 14.78
CA VAL A 63 -8.38 0.83 16.20
C VAL A 63 -7.57 -0.05 17.14
N GLY A 64 -7.06 -1.20 16.70
CA GLY A 64 -6.25 -2.08 17.54
C GLY A 64 -4.91 -1.42 17.85
N TYR A 65 -4.54 -1.36 19.14
CA TYR A 65 -3.33 -0.64 19.58
C TYR A 65 -2.07 -1.15 18.88
N GLN A 66 -1.85 -2.46 18.89
CA GLN A 66 -0.67 -3.06 18.27
C GLN A 66 -0.68 -2.86 16.75
N LYS A 67 -1.84 -2.95 16.13
CA LYS A 67 -1.96 -2.76 14.68
C LYS A 67 -1.74 -1.31 14.28
N ARG A 68 -2.13 -0.36 15.13
CA ARG A 68 -1.85 1.07 14.89
C ARG A 68 -0.36 1.35 14.93
N ILE A 69 0.35 0.76 15.89
CA ILE A 69 1.80 0.90 15.97
C ILE A 69 2.46 0.31 14.71
N GLY A 70 2.05 -0.89 14.30
CA GLY A 70 2.55 -1.51 13.08
C GLY A 70 2.26 -0.68 11.84
N TRP A 71 1.06 -0.11 11.75
CA TRP A 71 0.65 0.78 10.67
C TRP A 71 1.57 2.00 10.58
N GLN A 72 1.77 2.69 11.70
CA GLN A 72 2.64 3.87 11.74
C GLN A 72 4.08 3.53 11.41
N ASN A 73 4.60 2.43 11.95
CA ASN A 73 5.97 1.99 11.68
C ASN A 73 6.16 1.64 10.20
N THR A 74 5.16 1.02 9.58
CA THR A 74 5.20 0.72 8.15
C THR A 74 5.30 2.00 7.32
N ILE A 75 4.51 3.01 7.65
CA ILE A 75 4.54 4.29 6.94
C ILE A 75 5.91 4.96 7.10
N TYR A 76 6.43 5.02 8.31
CA TYR A 76 7.74 5.65 8.55
C TYR A 76 8.87 4.90 7.87
N ALA A 77 8.83 3.57 7.90
CA ALA A 77 9.83 2.74 7.23
C ALA A 77 9.80 2.92 5.72
N TRP A 78 8.63 3.06 5.13
CA TRP A 78 8.46 3.34 3.71
C TRP A 78 9.08 4.69 3.33
N PHE A 79 8.79 5.74 4.10
CA PHE A 79 9.38 7.05 3.86
C PHE A 79 10.89 7.05 4.07
N ALA A 80 11.38 6.35 5.08
CA ALA A 80 12.83 6.22 5.30
C ALA A 80 13.51 5.58 4.09
N LYS A 81 12.92 4.53 3.55
CA LYS A 81 13.46 3.83 2.38
C LYS A 81 13.54 4.73 1.16
N TRP A 82 12.46 5.45 0.84
CA TRP A 82 12.33 6.12 -0.44
C TRP A 82 12.71 7.60 -0.41
N LEU A 83 12.60 8.28 0.74
CA LEU A 83 12.94 9.69 0.86
C LEU A 83 14.30 9.94 1.48
N LYS A 84 14.79 9.01 2.31
CA LYS A 84 16.07 9.16 3.02
C LYS A 84 17.12 8.16 2.57
N ASP A 85 16.78 7.24 1.66
CA ASP A 85 17.65 6.17 1.20
C ASP A 85 18.14 5.30 2.36
N GLU A 86 17.27 5.01 3.32
CA GLU A 86 17.53 4.19 4.49
C GLU A 86 16.60 2.98 4.50
N PRO A 87 16.91 1.89 3.77
CA PRO A 87 16.00 0.76 3.60
C PRO A 87 16.00 -0.23 4.76
N GLU A 88 16.89 -0.09 5.74
CA GLU A 88 17.09 -1.09 6.78
C GLU A 88 15.84 -1.32 7.62
N TRP A 89 15.10 -0.26 7.94
CA TRP A 89 13.89 -0.35 8.73
C TRP A 89 12.80 -1.14 7.98
N TRP A 90 12.60 -0.84 6.70
CA TRP A 90 11.64 -1.59 5.88
C TRP A 90 12.01 -3.07 5.79
N LYS A 91 13.29 -3.36 5.58
CA LYS A 91 13.79 -4.75 5.51
C LYS A 91 13.60 -5.49 6.82
N ALA A 92 13.73 -4.80 7.96
CA ALA A 92 13.50 -5.39 9.28
C ALA A 92 12.02 -5.75 9.49
N LEU A 93 11.10 -4.91 9.00
CA LEU A 93 9.67 -5.17 9.13
C LEU A 93 9.17 -6.22 8.13
N TYR A 94 9.71 -6.21 6.91
CA TYR A 94 9.26 -7.07 5.82
C TYR A 94 10.44 -7.74 5.12
N PRO A 95 11.14 -8.67 5.78
CA PRO A 95 12.40 -9.22 5.27
C PRO A 95 12.26 -10.06 4.00
N ASP A 96 11.08 -10.63 3.76
CA ASP A 96 10.85 -11.51 2.61
C ASP A 96 10.37 -10.77 1.38
N ARG A 97 10.32 -9.44 1.41
CA ARG A 97 9.86 -8.63 0.29
C ARG A 97 11.01 -7.96 -0.43
N THR A 98 10.99 -8.06 -1.76
CA THR A 98 11.91 -7.34 -2.63
C THR A 98 11.14 -6.32 -3.44
N LEU A 99 11.66 -5.14 -3.55
CA LEU A 99 11.04 -4.06 -4.31
C LEU A 99 11.90 -3.68 -5.51
#